data_b1f3ca99b77e2fb45a13a534665f5dec
#
_entry.id   b1f3ca99b77e2fb45a13a534665f5dec
#
_cell.length_a   1.000
_cell.length_b   1.000
_cell.length_c   1.000
_cell.angle_alpha   90.00
_cell.angle_beta   90.00
_cell.angle_gamma   90.00
#
_symmetry.space_group_name_H-M   'P 1'
#
loop_
_entity.id
_entity.type
_entity.pdbx_description
1 polymer ?
#
loop_
_entity_poly.entity_id
_entity_poly.type
_entity_poly.pdbx_seq_one_letter_code
_entity_poly.pdbx_strand_id
1 'polypeptide(L)'
;CLVGSEMCIRDRAEHLVHGHGEFPVYVDSPLAVEATNIFRDHQKECYDSDAAALLAQGINPILFPGLKLSITSDESKAINFNETPKVIISASGMCDAGRIKHHLKHNLWRQESTVLFVGYQAVGTLGRALIGGAKEVKLFQEEVHVNAHIIQFPGMSGHADQEGLLKWAGSLRAKPDRVFVTHGEDKVTEIFAEKLWDEFRYPAMAPFSGTVFDLKENEFIEKTVGIPIQKETTANAGTLRTRSSGNAVFDRLVAAGQR
;
A
#
# COMPACT_ATOMS: atom_id res chain seq x y z
N CYS A 1 2.91 -6.52 1.22
CA CYS A 1 3.29 -6.58 2.64
C CYS A 1 3.72 -7.97 3.12
N LEU A 2 3.24 -9.05 2.51
CA LEU A 2 3.67 -10.41 2.86
C LEU A 2 5.10 -10.71 2.37
N VAL A 3 5.51 -10.17 1.23
CA VAL A 3 6.84 -10.36 0.63
C VAL A 3 7.98 -9.90 1.58
N GLY A 4 7.77 -8.82 2.35
CA GLY A 4 8.77 -8.36 3.33
C GLY A 4 8.96 -9.30 4.51
N SER A 5 7.92 -10.02 4.92
CA SER A 5 8.01 -11.00 5.99
C SER A 5 8.75 -12.27 5.55
N GLU A 6 8.59 -12.71 4.31
CA GLU A 6 9.29 -13.89 3.77
C GLU A 6 10.81 -13.71 3.76
N MET A 7 11.32 -12.55 3.33
CA MET A 7 12.75 -12.25 3.40
C MET A 7 13.28 -12.26 4.83
N CYS A 8 12.58 -11.60 5.76
CA CYS A 8 12.98 -11.58 7.17
C CYS A 8 12.97 -12.98 7.80
N ILE A 9 12.05 -13.85 7.38
CA ILE A 9 11.94 -15.24 7.86
C ILE A 9 13.11 -16.06 7.34
N ARG A 10 13.38 -15.98 6.04
CA ARG A 10 14.50 -16.68 5.41
C ARG A 10 15.83 -16.25 6.01
N ASP A 11 16.08 -14.96 6.12
CA ASP A 11 17.33 -14.41 6.66
C ASP A 11 17.57 -14.86 8.11
N ARG A 12 16.50 -15.02 8.90
CA ARG A 12 16.60 -15.59 10.25
C ARG A 12 16.84 -17.10 10.24
N ALA A 13 16.10 -17.84 9.41
CA ALA A 13 16.25 -19.29 9.30
C ALA A 13 17.64 -19.68 8.77
N GLU A 14 18.20 -18.88 7.89
CA GLU A 14 19.56 -19.04 7.34
C GLU A 14 20.65 -18.42 8.21
N HIS A 15 20.29 -17.90 9.41
CA HIS A 15 21.20 -17.21 10.32
C HIS A 15 21.96 -16.03 9.71
N LEU A 16 21.38 -15.33 8.73
CA LEU A 16 21.96 -14.16 8.08
C LEU A 16 21.88 -12.89 8.95
N VAL A 17 20.98 -12.88 9.93
CA VAL A 17 20.84 -11.79 10.89
C VAL A 17 21.73 -12.08 12.10
N HIS A 18 22.89 -11.43 12.14
CA HIS A 18 23.89 -11.65 13.19
C HIS A 18 23.98 -10.45 14.15
N GLY A 19 24.37 -10.72 15.41
CA GLY A 19 24.78 -9.68 16.37
C GLY A 19 23.64 -8.95 17.10
N HIS A 20 22.36 -9.29 16.83
CA HIS A 20 21.20 -8.60 17.43
C HIS A 20 20.42 -9.42 18.46
N GLY A 21 20.84 -10.67 18.71
CA GLY A 21 20.09 -11.58 19.58
C GLY A 21 18.68 -11.89 19.05
N GLU A 22 17.85 -12.48 19.90
CA GLU A 22 16.45 -12.70 19.59
C GLU A 22 15.61 -11.46 19.89
N PHE A 23 14.84 -10.99 18.91
CA PHE A 23 13.87 -9.91 19.08
C PHE A 23 12.50 -10.31 18.51
N PRO A 24 11.39 -9.89 19.12
CA PRO A 24 10.07 -10.20 18.62
C PRO A 24 9.73 -9.38 17.37
N VAL A 25 8.99 -10.01 16.46
CA VAL A 25 8.37 -9.35 15.31
C VAL A 25 6.86 -9.40 15.51
N TYR A 26 6.23 -8.25 15.60
CA TYR A 26 4.78 -8.14 15.76
C TYR A 26 4.11 -7.85 14.42
N VAL A 27 3.10 -8.64 14.06
CA VAL A 27 2.13 -8.29 13.03
C VAL A 27 0.92 -7.69 13.73
N ASP A 28 0.86 -6.36 13.75
CA ASP A 28 -0.19 -5.61 14.43
C ASP A 28 -1.19 -5.02 13.43
N SER A 29 -1.92 -5.93 12.80
CA SER A 29 -3.00 -5.61 11.87
C SER A 29 -3.95 -6.81 11.81
N PRO A 30 -5.20 -6.71 12.30
CA PRO A 30 -6.15 -7.83 12.24
C PRO A 30 -6.35 -8.37 10.81
N LEU A 31 -6.43 -7.47 9.83
CA LEU A 31 -6.58 -7.84 8.42
C LEU A 31 -5.34 -8.60 7.89
N ALA A 32 -4.12 -8.19 8.29
CA ALA A 32 -2.91 -8.90 7.89
C ALA A 32 -2.83 -10.29 8.53
N VAL A 33 -3.26 -10.41 9.79
CA VAL A 33 -3.34 -11.71 10.49
C VAL A 33 -4.31 -12.64 9.77
N GLU A 34 -5.49 -12.15 9.39
CA GLU A 34 -6.49 -12.92 8.66
C GLU A 34 -5.98 -13.34 7.28
N ALA A 35 -5.36 -12.43 6.53
CA ALA A 35 -4.72 -12.74 5.25
C ALA A 35 -3.63 -13.82 5.41
N THR A 36 -2.79 -13.73 6.44
CA THR A 36 -1.76 -14.72 6.75
C THR A 36 -2.37 -16.11 6.99
N ASN A 37 -3.49 -16.18 7.70
CA ASN A 37 -4.20 -17.44 7.92
C ASN A 37 -4.74 -18.02 6.62
N ILE A 38 -5.33 -17.18 5.75
CA ILE A 38 -5.83 -17.63 4.44
C ILE A 38 -4.68 -18.16 3.58
N PHE A 39 -3.54 -17.48 3.51
CA PHE A 39 -2.38 -17.96 2.77
C PHE A 39 -1.87 -19.31 3.33
N ARG A 40 -1.85 -19.46 4.65
CA ARG A 40 -1.48 -20.74 5.29
C ARG A 40 -2.43 -21.87 4.90
N ASP A 41 -3.73 -21.61 4.87
CA ASP A 41 -4.73 -22.63 4.59
C ASP A 41 -4.75 -23.02 3.09
N HIS A 42 -4.26 -22.13 2.21
CA HIS A 42 -4.17 -22.31 0.76
C HIS A 42 -2.73 -22.48 0.24
N GLN A 43 -1.84 -23.01 1.04
CA GLN A 43 -0.41 -23.20 0.69
C GLN A 43 -0.22 -23.95 -0.64
N LYS A 44 -1.03 -24.98 -0.88
CA LYS A 44 -0.91 -25.83 -2.08
C LYS A 44 -1.25 -25.09 -3.37
N GLU A 45 -2.14 -24.12 -3.31
CA GLU A 45 -2.59 -23.34 -4.47
C GLU A 45 -1.78 -22.05 -4.66
N CYS A 46 -1.26 -21.49 -3.57
CA CYS A 46 -0.69 -20.14 -3.58
C CYS A 46 0.84 -20.11 -3.53
N TYR A 47 1.50 -21.19 -3.08
CA TYR A 47 2.94 -21.22 -2.97
C TYR A 47 3.58 -21.67 -4.29
N ASP A 48 4.62 -20.95 -4.69
CA ASP A 48 5.48 -21.34 -5.80
C ASP A 48 6.42 -22.50 -5.41
N SER A 49 7.26 -22.92 -6.36
CA SER A 49 8.20 -24.01 -6.16
C SER A 49 9.19 -23.75 -5.03
N ASP A 50 9.59 -22.48 -4.85
CA ASP A 50 10.61 -22.10 -3.86
C ASP A 50 10.04 -22.11 -2.46
N ALA A 51 8.85 -21.56 -2.25
CA ALA A 51 8.12 -21.61 -0.99
C ALA A 51 7.74 -23.06 -0.60
N ALA A 52 7.35 -23.89 -1.58
CA ALA A 52 7.07 -25.30 -1.39
C ALA A 52 8.34 -26.08 -0.98
N ALA A 53 9.49 -25.78 -1.56
CA ALA A 53 10.77 -26.39 -1.19
C ALA A 53 11.20 -26.03 0.25
N LEU A 54 10.96 -24.81 0.70
CA LEU A 54 11.20 -24.39 2.09
C LEU A 54 10.31 -25.18 3.06
N LEU A 55 9.02 -25.33 2.74
CA LEU A 55 8.11 -26.13 3.56
C LEU A 55 8.55 -27.61 3.67
N ALA A 56 9.04 -28.18 2.58
CA ALA A 56 9.56 -29.55 2.56
C ALA A 56 10.79 -29.73 3.47
N GLN A 57 11.53 -28.64 3.74
CA GLN A 57 12.65 -28.58 4.68
C GLN A 57 12.21 -28.27 6.12
N GLY A 58 10.91 -28.11 6.36
CA GLY A 58 10.36 -27.73 7.66
C GLY A 58 10.42 -26.23 7.96
N ILE A 59 10.79 -25.40 6.99
CA ILE A 59 10.84 -23.94 7.08
C ILE A 59 9.51 -23.37 6.58
N ASN A 60 8.74 -22.75 7.49
CA ASN A 60 7.52 -22.08 7.08
C ASN A 60 7.84 -20.64 6.65
N PRO A 61 7.59 -20.24 5.38
CA PRO A 61 7.94 -18.92 4.88
C PRO A 61 7.10 -17.77 5.48
N ILE A 62 6.02 -18.08 6.20
CA ILE A 62 5.14 -17.06 6.79
C ILE A 62 5.21 -17.06 8.32
N LEU A 63 5.52 -18.19 8.94
CA LEU A 63 5.55 -18.35 10.40
C LEU A 63 6.94 -18.77 10.88
N PHE A 64 7.50 -18.04 11.84
CA PHE A 64 8.82 -18.30 12.40
C PHE A 64 8.84 -18.07 13.91
N PRO A 65 9.80 -18.66 14.63
CA PRO A 65 10.00 -18.38 16.04
C PRO A 65 10.21 -16.89 16.30
N GLY A 66 9.46 -16.33 17.25
CA GLY A 66 9.51 -14.90 17.57
C GLY A 66 8.50 -14.03 16.82
N LEU A 67 7.74 -14.56 15.85
CA LEU A 67 6.59 -13.88 15.27
C LEU A 67 5.43 -13.87 16.27
N LYS A 68 4.86 -12.68 16.49
CA LYS A 68 3.70 -12.48 17.36
C LYS A 68 2.59 -11.78 16.60
N LEU A 69 1.41 -12.39 16.60
CA LEU A 69 0.22 -11.82 15.97
C LEU A 69 -0.58 -11.05 17.02
N SER A 70 -0.89 -9.78 16.73
CA SER A 70 -1.69 -8.93 17.62
C SER A 70 -3.08 -8.71 17.00
N ILE A 71 -4.11 -9.20 17.67
CA ILE A 71 -5.50 -9.14 17.20
C ILE A 71 -6.27 -8.06 17.95
N THR A 72 -6.15 -8.02 19.27
CA THR A 72 -6.90 -7.10 20.12
C THR A 72 -6.27 -5.71 20.22
N SER A 73 -7.07 -4.72 20.59
CA SER A 73 -6.57 -3.36 20.83
C SER A 73 -5.64 -3.28 22.05
N ASP A 74 -5.83 -4.14 23.02
CA ASP A 74 -5.01 -4.11 24.23
C ASP A 74 -3.64 -4.75 24.00
N GLU A 75 -3.56 -5.81 23.18
CA GLU A 75 -2.29 -6.34 22.68
C GLU A 75 -1.52 -5.28 21.89
N SER A 76 -2.20 -4.54 20.99
CA SER A 76 -1.60 -3.46 20.21
C SER A 76 -1.05 -2.34 21.10
N LYS A 77 -1.79 -1.95 22.12
CA LYS A 77 -1.31 -0.94 23.09
C LYS A 77 -0.09 -1.44 23.86
N ALA A 78 -0.11 -2.70 24.32
CA ALA A 78 1.00 -3.29 25.07
C ALA A 78 2.33 -3.28 24.29
N ILE A 79 2.28 -3.39 22.96
CA ILE A 79 3.47 -3.29 22.10
C ILE A 79 4.19 -1.95 22.29
N ASN A 80 3.45 -0.84 22.40
CA ASN A 80 4.02 0.50 22.53
C ASN A 80 4.69 0.74 23.90
N PHE A 81 4.25 0.05 24.95
CA PHE A 81 4.82 0.15 26.29
C PHE A 81 5.95 -0.85 26.56
N ASN A 82 6.17 -1.80 25.65
CA ASN A 82 7.30 -2.73 25.74
C ASN A 82 8.55 -2.03 25.21
N GLU A 83 9.60 -1.90 26.01
CA GLU A 83 10.86 -1.22 25.64
C GLU A 83 11.88 -2.16 24.97
N THR A 84 11.61 -3.47 24.95
CA THR A 84 12.47 -4.42 24.24
C THR A 84 12.59 -4.06 22.76
N PRO A 85 13.79 -4.08 22.16
CA PRO A 85 13.96 -3.93 20.72
C PRO A 85 13.07 -4.92 19.94
N LYS A 86 12.35 -4.41 18.95
CA LYS A 86 11.33 -5.18 18.22
C LYS A 86 11.10 -4.65 16.83
N VAL A 87 10.52 -5.48 15.99
CA VAL A 87 9.95 -5.07 14.70
C VAL A 87 8.43 -5.05 14.81
N ILE A 88 7.80 -4.02 14.28
CA ILE A 88 6.33 -3.89 14.23
C ILE A 88 5.92 -3.75 12.77
N ILE A 89 5.14 -4.70 12.28
CA ILE A 89 4.54 -4.68 10.95
C ILE A 89 3.07 -4.29 11.13
N SER A 90 2.68 -3.12 10.64
CA SER A 90 1.35 -2.58 10.85
C SER A 90 0.80 -1.88 9.61
N ALA A 91 -0.51 -1.89 9.44
CA ALA A 91 -1.24 -1.17 8.40
C ALA A 91 -1.82 0.16 8.95
N SER A 92 -2.13 1.16 8.10
CA SER A 92 -2.06 1.15 6.63
C SER A 92 -0.67 1.56 6.13
N GLY A 93 -0.33 1.09 4.91
CA GLY A 93 0.98 1.35 4.31
C GLY A 93 1.29 2.83 4.05
N MET A 94 0.29 3.70 3.94
CA MET A 94 0.46 5.17 3.75
C MET A 94 0.35 5.96 5.07
N CYS A 95 0.21 5.28 6.20
CA CYS A 95 0.12 5.85 7.55
C CYS A 95 -1.10 6.75 7.81
N ASP A 96 -2.09 6.80 6.93
CA ASP A 96 -3.26 7.67 7.09
C ASP A 96 -4.33 7.08 8.01
N ALA A 97 -4.34 5.78 8.17
CA ALA A 97 -5.31 5.05 8.99
C ALA A 97 -4.66 3.86 9.69
N GLY A 98 -5.41 3.20 10.57
CA GLY A 98 -5.01 1.97 11.22
C GLY A 98 -4.07 2.15 12.41
N ARG A 99 -3.60 1.03 12.93
CA ARG A 99 -2.79 0.94 14.14
C ARG A 99 -1.41 1.57 14.00
N ILE A 100 -0.88 1.64 12.78
CA ILE A 100 0.41 2.28 12.48
C ILE A 100 0.48 3.72 13.01
N LYS A 101 -0.63 4.46 13.00
CA LYS A 101 -0.67 5.83 13.53
C LYS A 101 -0.37 5.90 15.02
N HIS A 102 -0.81 4.90 15.78
CA HIS A 102 -0.51 4.81 17.22
C HIS A 102 0.98 4.47 17.42
N HIS A 103 1.51 3.53 16.65
CA HIS A 103 2.94 3.22 16.73
C HIS A 103 3.81 4.41 16.33
N LEU A 104 3.45 5.15 15.29
CA LEU A 104 4.17 6.36 14.90
C LEU A 104 4.13 7.43 15.99
N LYS A 105 2.96 7.65 16.62
CA LYS A 105 2.85 8.60 17.73
C LYS A 105 3.82 8.27 18.88
N HIS A 106 4.00 7.00 19.18
CA HIS A 106 4.87 6.54 20.27
C HIS A 106 6.35 6.43 19.92
N ASN A 107 6.71 6.40 18.63
CA ASN A 107 8.07 6.07 18.21
C ASN A 107 8.73 7.11 17.29
N LEU A 108 7.99 8.03 16.64
CA LEU A 108 8.60 9.01 15.72
C LEU A 108 9.57 9.98 16.40
N TRP A 109 9.35 10.32 17.66
CA TRP A 109 10.20 11.23 18.41
C TRP A 109 11.50 10.59 18.94
N ARG A 110 11.64 9.27 18.84
CA ARG A 110 12.76 8.48 19.34
C ARG A 110 13.81 8.34 18.25
N GLN A 111 15.06 8.75 18.55
CA GLN A 111 16.19 8.68 17.61
C GLN A 111 16.59 7.24 17.27
N GLU A 112 16.42 6.31 18.21
CA GLU A 112 16.74 4.90 18.05
C GLU A 112 15.69 4.14 17.21
N SER A 113 14.58 4.76 16.88
CA SER A 113 13.54 4.14 16.08
C SER A 113 13.81 4.31 14.57
N THR A 114 13.39 3.32 13.80
CA THR A 114 13.41 3.38 12.33
C THR A 114 12.02 3.10 11.78
N VAL A 115 11.56 3.94 10.87
CA VAL A 115 10.35 3.70 10.09
C VAL A 115 10.75 3.29 8.68
N LEU A 116 10.43 2.04 8.30
CA LEU A 116 10.75 1.48 7.00
C LEU A 116 9.50 1.47 6.13
N PHE A 117 9.50 2.24 5.05
CA PHE A 117 8.47 2.22 4.03
C PHE A 117 8.85 1.21 2.94
N VAL A 118 7.99 0.23 2.72
CA VAL A 118 8.20 -0.85 1.73
C VAL A 118 7.35 -0.68 0.47
N GLY A 119 6.57 0.39 0.38
CA GLY A 119 5.67 0.66 -0.75
C GLY A 119 5.59 2.14 -1.10
N TYR A 120 4.90 2.41 -2.21
CA TYR A 120 4.63 3.75 -2.69
C TYR A 120 3.84 4.58 -1.67
N GLN A 121 4.18 5.87 -1.58
CA GLN A 121 3.51 6.83 -0.71
C GLN A 121 2.86 7.92 -1.57
N ALA A 122 1.53 7.97 -1.58
CA ALA A 122 0.77 8.93 -2.38
C ALA A 122 0.91 10.36 -1.87
N VAL A 123 0.87 11.32 -2.77
CA VAL A 123 0.88 12.76 -2.44
C VAL A 123 -0.27 13.09 -1.47
N GLY A 124 0.05 13.82 -0.41
CA GLY A 124 -0.90 14.24 0.62
C GLY A 124 -1.14 13.22 1.72
N THR A 125 -0.41 12.11 1.76
CA THR A 125 -0.44 11.15 2.86
C THR A 125 0.62 11.45 3.92
N LEU A 126 0.41 10.96 5.13
CA LEU A 126 1.40 11.08 6.21
C LEU A 126 2.71 10.38 5.84
N GLY A 127 2.65 9.20 5.22
CA GLY A 127 3.84 8.49 4.76
C GLY A 127 4.64 9.30 3.75
N ARG A 128 3.99 10.01 2.81
CA ARG A 128 4.66 10.90 1.86
C ARG A 128 5.34 12.08 2.55
N ALA A 129 4.71 12.67 3.57
CA ALA A 129 5.32 13.74 4.34
C ALA A 129 6.58 13.27 5.08
N LEU A 130 6.54 12.09 5.69
CA LEU A 130 7.68 11.50 6.39
C LEU A 130 8.86 11.22 5.44
N ILE A 131 8.61 10.58 4.28
CA ILE A 131 9.65 10.34 3.26
C ILE A 131 10.18 11.67 2.70
N GLY A 132 9.35 12.69 2.60
CA GLY A 132 9.73 14.04 2.19
C GLY A 132 10.57 14.81 3.20
N GLY A 133 10.89 14.22 4.36
CA GLY A 133 11.76 14.79 5.38
C GLY A 133 11.06 15.74 6.34
N ALA A 134 9.74 15.62 6.53
CA ALA A 134 9.01 16.39 7.52
C ALA A 134 9.66 16.25 8.90
N LYS A 135 9.89 17.37 9.58
CA LYS A 135 10.49 17.40 10.92
C LYS A 135 9.46 17.28 12.02
N GLU A 136 8.22 17.61 11.69
CA GLU A 136 7.06 17.55 12.58
C GLU A 136 5.86 17.07 11.77
N VAL A 137 5.03 16.26 12.38
CA VAL A 137 3.78 15.76 11.79
C VAL A 137 2.66 15.82 12.83
N LYS A 138 1.42 15.94 12.34
CA LYS A 138 0.25 15.97 13.22
C LYS A 138 -0.39 14.58 13.30
N LEU A 139 -0.40 13.99 14.50
CA LEU A 139 -1.02 12.69 14.79
C LEU A 139 -2.04 12.84 15.91
N PHE A 140 -3.30 12.46 15.66
CA PHE A 140 -4.40 12.60 16.63
C PHE A 140 -4.52 14.01 17.23
N GLN A 141 -4.34 15.05 16.39
CA GLN A 141 -4.34 16.48 16.74
C GLN A 141 -3.15 16.95 17.59
N GLU A 142 -2.19 16.10 17.89
CA GLU A 142 -0.95 16.45 18.57
C GLU A 142 0.19 16.58 17.58
N GLU A 143 1.10 17.53 17.80
CA GLU A 143 2.33 17.68 17.04
C GLU A 143 3.37 16.71 17.57
N VAL A 144 3.98 15.95 16.66
CA VAL A 144 4.98 14.94 16.97
C VAL A 144 6.25 15.24 16.17
N HIS A 145 7.36 15.44 16.85
CA HIS A 145 8.67 15.59 16.20
C HIS A 145 9.12 14.29 15.54
N VAL A 146 9.77 14.41 14.39
CA VAL A 146 10.32 13.28 13.63
C VAL A 146 11.82 13.21 13.85
N ASN A 147 12.23 12.45 14.86
CA ASN A 147 13.63 12.15 15.18
C ASN A 147 14.04 10.74 14.72
N ALA A 148 13.06 9.87 14.47
CA ALA A 148 13.27 8.52 13.98
C ALA A 148 13.94 8.53 12.59
N HIS A 149 14.70 7.50 12.28
CA HIS A 149 15.23 7.28 10.94
C HIS A 149 14.12 6.89 9.99
N ILE A 150 13.97 7.63 8.89
CA ILE A 150 12.99 7.35 7.85
C ILE A 150 13.70 6.73 6.66
N ILE A 151 13.35 5.50 6.32
CA ILE A 151 13.98 4.72 5.25
C ILE A 151 12.89 4.27 4.29
N GLN A 152 13.16 4.36 2.99
CA GLN A 152 12.34 3.78 1.94
C GLN A 152 13.10 2.64 1.28
N PHE A 153 12.47 1.48 1.19
CA PHE A 153 13.00 0.32 0.49
C PHE A 153 12.21 0.08 -0.81
N PRO A 154 12.79 0.34 -1.97
CA PRO A 154 12.06 0.35 -3.24
C PRO A 154 11.77 -1.05 -3.82
N GLY A 155 12.42 -2.10 -3.30
CA GLY A 155 12.42 -3.43 -3.91
C GLY A 155 11.23 -4.34 -3.57
N MET A 156 10.26 -3.89 -2.75
CA MET A 156 9.19 -4.76 -2.23
C MET A 156 7.80 -4.47 -2.81
N SER A 157 7.71 -3.68 -3.89
CA SER A 157 6.44 -3.42 -4.54
C SER A 157 6.00 -4.61 -5.38
N GLY A 158 4.76 -5.07 -5.20
CA GLY A 158 4.11 -6.02 -6.10
C GLY A 158 3.57 -5.38 -7.39
N HIS A 159 3.68 -4.06 -7.52
CA HIS A 159 3.29 -3.35 -8.74
C HIS A 159 4.42 -3.37 -9.76
N ALA A 160 4.07 -3.59 -11.03
CA ALA A 160 5.02 -3.43 -12.12
C ALA A 160 5.47 -1.96 -12.23
N ASP A 161 6.73 -1.76 -12.52
CA ASP A 161 7.26 -0.46 -12.92
C ASP A 161 6.88 -0.11 -14.37
N GLN A 162 7.33 1.03 -14.86
CA GLN A 162 7.04 1.47 -16.23
C GLN A 162 7.50 0.46 -17.27
N GLU A 163 8.70 -0.12 -17.10
CA GLU A 163 9.25 -1.10 -18.03
C GLU A 163 8.42 -2.39 -18.04
N GLY A 164 8.05 -2.90 -16.88
CA GLY A 164 7.17 -4.05 -16.75
C GLY A 164 5.80 -3.82 -17.38
N LEU A 165 5.22 -2.63 -17.20
CA LEU A 165 3.93 -2.27 -17.83
C LEU A 165 4.04 -2.16 -19.34
N LEU A 166 5.12 -1.59 -19.89
CA LEU A 166 5.36 -1.52 -21.34
C LEU A 166 5.58 -2.92 -21.93
N LYS A 167 6.36 -3.75 -21.26
CA LYS A 167 6.57 -5.14 -21.67
C LYS A 167 5.24 -5.91 -21.68
N TRP A 168 4.40 -5.74 -20.67
CA TRP A 168 3.08 -6.34 -20.63
C TRP A 168 2.20 -5.81 -21.78
N ALA A 169 2.13 -4.50 -22.00
CA ALA A 169 1.36 -3.91 -23.10
C ALA A 169 1.83 -4.42 -24.47
N GLY A 170 3.14 -4.52 -24.66
CA GLY A 170 3.73 -5.05 -25.90
C GLY A 170 3.49 -6.55 -26.13
N SER A 171 3.07 -7.30 -25.10
CA SER A 171 2.75 -8.73 -25.22
C SER A 171 1.32 -9.00 -25.72
N LEU A 172 0.49 -7.98 -25.88
CA LEU A 172 -0.87 -8.12 -26.39
C LEU A 172 -0.86 -8.66 -27.82
N ARG A 173 -1.63 -9.74 -28.07
CA ARG A 173 -1.67 -10.39 -29.40
C ARG A 173 -2.35 -9.54 -30.48
N ALA A 174 -3.28 -8.71 -30.07
CA ALA A 174 -4.02 -7.81 -30.95
C ALA A 174 -3.87 -6.38 -30.46
N LYS A 175 -3.80 -5.44 -31.40
CA LYS A 175 -3.79 -4.02 -31.07
C LYS A 175 -5.14 -3.64 -30.45
N PRO A 176 -5.17 -3.04 -29.26
CA PRO A 176 -6.41 -2.58 -28.65
C PRO A 176 -6.98 -1.36 -29.41
N ASP A 177 -8.29 -1.30 -29.55
CA ASP A 177 -8.97 -0.14 -30.13
C ASP A 177 -8.89 1.08 -29.23
N ARG A 178 -8.78 0.89 -27.91
CA ARG A 178 -8.62 1.94 -26.91
C ARG A 178 -7.89 1.43 -25.69
N VAL A 179 -7.06 2.30 -25.09
CA VAL A 179 -6.40 2.05 -23.80
C VAL A 179 -6.71 3.20 -22.84
N PHE A 180 -7.19 2.88 -21.66
CA PHE A 180 -7.40 3.83 -20.58
C PHE A 180 -6.34 3.62 -19.51
N VAL A 181 -5.53 4.66 -19.25
CA VAL A 181 -4.53 4.67 -18.18
C VAL A 181 -5.16 5.29 -16.95
N THR A 182 -5.33 4.48 -15.91
CA THR A 182 -5.99 4.89 -14.65
C THR A 182 -5.11 4.54 -13.46
N HIS A 183 -5.49 5.01 -12.27
CA HIS A 183 -4.86 4.65 -11.01
C HIS A 183 -3.39 5.10 -10.90
N GLY A 184 -3.15 6.40 -11.13
CA GLY A 184 -1.84 7.03 -10.98
C GLY A 184 -1.98 8.54 -10.73
N GLU A 185 -0.85 9.19 -10.49
CA GLU A 185 -0.79 10.66 -10.46
C GLU A 185 -1.06 11.21 -11.87
N ASP A 186 -1.76 12.33 -11.98
CA ASP A 186 -2.24 12.89 -13.26
C ASP A 186 -1.14 12.95 -14.34
N LYS A 187 -0.01 13.57 -14.00
CA LYS A 187 1.13 13.67 -14.95
C LYS A 187 1.74 12.32 -15.31
N VAL A 188 1.74 11.36 -14.38
CA VAL A 188 2.32 10.03 -14.62
C VAL A 188 1.45 9.23 -15.57
N THR A 189 0.12 9.30 -15.39
CA THR A 189 -0.83 8.61 -16.27
C THR A 189 -0.84 9.21 -17.68
N GLU A 190 -0.73 10.55 -17.80
CA GLU A 190 -0.61 11.23 -19.09
C GLU A 190 0.67 10.80 -19.83
N ILE A 191 1.83 10.89 -19.18
CA ILE A 191 3.13 10.50 -19.76
C ILE A 191 3.10 9.02 -20.17
N PHE A 192 2.48 8.15 -19.39
CA PHE A 192 2.39 6.72 -19.73
C PHE A 192 1.47 6.49 -20.93
N ALA A 193 0.37 7.22 -21.05
CA ALA A 193 -0.51 7.17 -22.22
C ALA A 193 0.23 7.62 -23.49
N GLU A 194 1.03 8.70 -23.41
CA GLU A 194 1.90 9.15 -24.52
C GLU A 194 2.91 8.06 -24.93
N LYS A 195 3.57 7.42 -23.96
CA LYS A 195 4.51 6.33 -24.24
C LYS A 195 3.85 5.13 -24.95
N LEU A 196 2.64 4.74 -24.54
CA LEU A 196 1.90 3.68 -25.22
C LEU A 196 1.58 4.03 -26.67
N TRP A 197 1.33 5.31 -26.95
CA TRP A 197 1.18 5.78 -28.32
C TRP A 197 2.50 5.76 -29.08
N ASP A 198 3.57 6.27 -28.50
CA ASP A 198 4.86 6.39 -29.16
C ASP A 198 5.47 5.02 -29.49
N GLU A 199 5.42 4.08 -28.56
CA GLU A 199 6.04 2.76 -28.72
C GLU A 199 5.18 1.77 -29.52
N PHE A 200 3.87 1.74 -29.26
CA PHE A 200 2.97 0.71 -29.81
C PHE A 200 1.89 1.28 -30.75
N ARG A 201 1.77 2.60 -30.85
CA ARG A 201 0.66 3.27 -31.54
C ARG A 201 -0.71 2.87 -30.98
N TYR A 202 -0.78 2.59 -29.68
CA TYR A 202 -2.04 2.30 -29.01
C TYR A 202 -2.80 3.63 -28.78
N PRO A 203 -4.10 3.71 -29.12
CA PRO A 203 -4.93 4.87 -28.82
C PRO A 203 -5.17 4.98 -27.31
N ALA A 204 -4.18 5.50 -26.58
CA ALA A 204 -4.18 5.58 -25.13
C ALA A 204 -4.57 6.96 -24.64
N MET A 205 -5.21 7.04 -23.48
CA MET A 205 -5.51 8.27 -22.76
C MET A 205 -5.63 8.05 -21.26
N ALA A 206 -5.39 9.12 -20.49
CA ALA A 206 -5.68 9.19 -19.07
C ALA A 206 -7.01 9.93 -18.86
N PRO A 207 -8.13 9.23 -18.55
CA PRO A 207 -9.42 9.88 -18.40
C PRO A 207 -9.53 10.57 -17.03
N PHE A 208 -10.13 11.75 -17.00
CA PHE A 208 -10.52 12.40 -15.75
C PHE A 208 -11.79 11.77 -15.17
N SER A 209 -11.97 11.92 -13.85
CA SER A 209 -13.16 11.44 -13.15
C SER A 209 -14.43 12.03 -13.75
N GLY A 210 -15.43 11.19 -13.96
CA GLY A 210 -16.68 11.57 -14.61
C GLY A 210 -16.71 11.34 -16.13
N THR A 211 -15.59 10.97 -16.76
CA THR A 211 -15.56 10.58 -18.17
C THR A 211 -16.37 9.30 -18.37
N VAL A 212 -17.30 9.31 -19.35
CA VAL A 212 -18.12 8.18 -19.75
C VAL A 212 -17.80 7.78 -21.18
N PHE A 213 -17.49 6.50 -21.38
CA PHE A 213 -17.11 5.96 -22.67
C PHE A 213 -17.96 4.73 -23.01
N ASP A 214 -18.51 4.68 -24.22
CA ASP A 214 -19.22 3.50 -24.75
C ASP A 214 -18.20 2.55 -25.38
N LEU A 215 -17.98 1.41 -24.74
CA LEU A 215 -17.03 0.40 -25.22
C LEU A 215 -17.49 -0.30 -26.51
N LYS A 216 -18.83 -0.38 -26.75
CA LYS A 216 -19.39 -1.05 -27.90
C LYS A 216 -19.30 -0.16 -29.15
N GLU A 217 -19.69 1.09 -29.02
CA GLU A 217 -19.66 2.07 -30.12
C GLU A 217 -18.27 2.72 -30.26
N ASN A 218 -17.34 2.49 -29.30
CA ASN A 218 -15.97 3.03 -29.23
C ASN A 218 -15.96 4.58 -29.26
N GLU A 219 -16.88 5.22 -28.54
CA GLU A 219 -17.01 6.67 -28.51
C GLU A 219 -17.21 7.24 -27.10
N PHE A 220 -16.90 8.54 -26.95
CA PHE A 220 -17.14 9.24 -25.70
C PHE A 220 -18.59 9.72 -25.63
N ILE A 221 -19.32 9.29 -24.60
CA ILE A 221 -20.61 9.84 -24.23
C ILE A 221 -20.41 11.18 -23.51
N GLU A 222 -19.46 11.20 -22.58
CA GLU A 222 -19.08 12.41 -21.83
C GLU A 222 -17.59 12.45 -21.63
N LYS A 223 -16.97 13.59 -21.98
CA LYS A 223 -15.54 13.84 -21.75
C LYS A 223 -15.38 14.99 -20.78
N THR A 224 -14.99 14.66 -19.55
CA THR A 224 -14.80 15.66 -18.50
C THR A 224 -13.42 16.32 -18.59
N VAL A 225 -13.35 17.55 -18.11
CA VAL A 225 -12.10 18.31 -17.93
C VAL A 225 -11.63 18.09 -16.48
N GLY A 226 -10.34 17.92 -16.28
CA GLY A 226 -9.76 17.78 -14.95
C GLY A 226 -10.04 18.99 -14.07
N ILE A 227 -10.64 18.75 -12.91
CA ILE A 227 -10.83 19.78 -11.89
C ILE A 227 -9.75 19.56 -10.83
N PRO A 228 -8.80 20.49 -10.63
CA PRO A 228 -7.80 20.36 -9.58
C PRO A 228 -8.46 20.23 -8.22
N ILE A 229 -8.25 19.11 -7.55
CA ILE A 229 -8.69 18.94 -6.17
C ILE A 229 -7.77 19.79 -5.31
N GLN A 230 -8.26 20.92 -4.80
CA GLN A 230 -7.59 21.64 -3.74
C GLN A 230 -7.63 20.77 -2.48
N LYS A 231 -6.53 20.09 -2.20
CA LYS A 231 -6.37 19.43 -0.89
C LYS A 231 -6.29 20.56 0.13
N GLU A 232 -7.31 20.70 0.98
CA GLU A 232 -7.23 21.54 2.16
C GLU A 232 -5.99 21.11 2.94
N THR A 233 -5.02 22.00 3.01
CA THR A 233 -3.91 21.86 3.94
C THR A 233 -4.52 21.75 5.31
N THR A 234 -4.22 20.69 6.05
CA THR A 234 -4.81 20.30 7.33
C THR A 234 -4.57 21.29 8.48
N ALA A 235 -4.46 22.58 8.18
CA ALA A 235 -4.36 23.65 9.18
C ALA A 235 -5.71 24.02 9.85
N ASN A 236 -6.87 23.56 9.32
CA ASN A 236 -8.18 23.93 9.88
C ASN A 236 -9.21 22.80 9.75
N ALA A 237 -8.95 21.62 10.30
CA ALA A 237 -9.97 20.59 10.48
C ALA A 237 -10.67 20.76 11.84
N GLY A 238 -11.30 21.91 12.04
CA GLY A 238 -12.33 22.07 13.03
C GLY A 238 -13.69 21.81 12.38
N THR A 239 -14.43 20.83 12.91
CA THR A 239 -15.83 20.50 12.59
C THR A 239 -16.04 19.72 11.28
N LEU A 240 -15.86 18.41 11.34
CA LEU A 240 -16.47 17.48 10.39
C LEU A 240 -18.00 17.51 10.57
N ARG A 241 -18.66 18.33 9.76
CA ARG A 241 -20.07 18.09 9.43
C ARG A 241 -20.12 16.83 8.55
N THR A 242 -20.72 15.76 9.07
CA THR A 242 -21.15 14.59 8.30
C THR A 242 -22.09 15.06 7.19
N ARG A 243 -21.55 15.30 5.99
CA ARG A 243 -22.34 15.34 4.77
C ARG A 243 -22.51 13.90 4.34
N SER A 244 -23.72 13.38 4.48
CA SER A 244 -24.17 12.19 3.75
C SER A 244 -24.07 12.52 2.26
N SER A 245 -22.98 12.13 1.62
CA SER A 245 -22.91 12.04 0.17
C SER A 245 -23.71 10.78 -0.20
N GLY A 246 -25.00 10.95 -0.43
CA GLY A 246 -25.83 9.96 -1.11
C GLY A 246 -25.11 9.60 -2.40
N ASN A 247 -24.74 8.34 -2.53
CA ASN A 247 -23.94 7.83 -3.63
C ASN A 247 -24.87 7.63 -4.84
N ALA A 248 -25.28 8.74 -5.49
CA ALA A 248 -26.18 8.75 -6.65
C ALA A 248 -25.67 7.86 -7.80
N VAL A 249 -24.39 7.56 -7.84
CA VAL A 249 -23.78 6.63 -8.81
C VAL A 249 -24.04 5.18 -8.39
N PHE A 250 -23.95 4.86 -7.10
CA PHE A 250 -24.23 3.52 -6.60
C PHE A 250 -25.71 3.16 -6.76
N ASP A 251 -26.60 4.10 -6.48
CA ASP A 251 -28.06 3.91 -6.66
C ASP A 251 -28.45 3.71 -8.13
N ARG A 252 -27.75 4.36 -9.07
CA ARG A 252 -27.93 4.14 -10.51
C ARG A 252 -27.43 2.78 -10.98
N LEU A 253 -26.31 2.29 -10.44
CA LEU A 253 -25.77 0.95 -10.76
C LEU A 253 -26.68 -0.16 -10.23
N VAL A 254 -27.23 -0.01 -9.04
CA VAL A 254 -28.21 -0.96 -8.46
C VAL A 254 -29.51 -0.96 -9.27
N ALA A 255 -29.99 0.19 -9.72
CA ALA A 255 -31.20 0.28 -10.55
C ALA A 255 -31.02 -0.28 -11.98
N ALA A 256 -29.80 -0.26 -12.52
CA ALA A 256 -29.47 -0.84 -13.83
C ALA A 256 -29.33 -2.36 -13.81
N GLY A 257 -28.95 -2.95 -12.66
CA GLY A 257 -28.81 -4.40 -12.49
C GLY A 257 -30.11 -5.17 -12.18
N GLN A 258 -31.24 -4.47 -12.05
CA GLN A 258 -32.57 -5.06 -11.78
C GLN A 258 -33.50 -5.07 -13.01
N ARG A 259 -33.00 -4.87 -14.22
CA ARG A 259 -33.74 -4.97 -15.48
C ARG A 259 -33.23 -6.09 -16.36
#